data_647ef29383c3e69bbe3c591f88bdff22
#
_entry.id   647ef29383c3e69bbe3c591f88bdff22
#
_cell.length_a   1.000
_cell.length_b   1.000
_cell.length_c   1.000
_cell.angle_alpha   90.00
_cell.angle_beta   90.00
_cell.angle_gamma   90.00
#
_symmetry.space_group_name_H-M   'P 1'
#
loop_
_entity.id
_entity.type
_entity.pdbx_description
1 polymer ?
#
loop_
_entity_poly.entity_id
_entity_poly.type
_entity_poly.pdbx_seq_one_letter_code
_entity_poly.pdbx_strand_id
1 'polypeptide(L)'
;MKRLFFLLFAGLLWLMSGTLSATERTYNVLFIQSYTKNTPWHSLLTENLENGLDKGGVKANITTEYLNADYWSFASECFIMRRICERARQRKTDLIVTSSDEAFFTLTHCGDSLPYQIPVVVSGIKYPDERVFERMPNVSGYVSKTDFDVLLDAAVRMFPSRRELLCLSDSSFLSLKGVKAVEESWERIKSNYPEHELKVLNVQAKSLNSIITSICYDYNAYKHIVIAPKWIPFLSLKLKAPVFTSQNLAMTNGVLCVYDAVPGEDAFAAGRQAASILKGKSPASLEVKDFGGKLLFDYKQLQFFRVDTNRAESKGIILN
;
A
#
# COMPACT_ATOMS: atom_id res chain seq x y z
N MET A 1 -9.36 31.21 66.98
CA MET A 1 -8.14 30.60 66.37
C MET A 1 -8.40 29.32 65.60
N LYS A 2 -9.15 28.34 66.06
CA LYS A 2 -9.36 27.06 65.31
C LYS A 2 -10.05 27.20 63.92
N ARG A 3 -11.00 28.16 63.78
CA ARG A 3 -11.70 28.39 62.50
C ARG A 3 -10.85 29.09 61.45
N LEU A 4 -9.89 29.93 61.85
CA LEU A 4 -8.97 30.60 60.93
C LEU A 4 -7.90 29.62 60.34
N PHE A 5 -7.52 28.65 61.17
CA PHE A 5 -6.56 27.59 60.75
C PHE A 5 -7.17 26.63 59.72
N PHE A 6 -8.48 26.35 59.85
CA PHE A 6 -9.21 25.48 58.90
C PHE A 6 -9.41 26.15 57.54
N LEU A 7 -9.64 27.45 57.51
CA LEU A 7 -9.77 28.21 56.27
C LEU A 7 -8.44 28.39 55.54
N LEU A 8 -7.32 28.54 56.27
CA LEU A 8 -5.97 28.56 55.68
C LEU A 8 -5.54 27.21 55.13
N PHE A 9 -5.92 26.11 55.80
CA PHE A 9 -5.60 24.76 55.35
C PHE A 9 -6.44 24.34 54.12
N ALA A 10 -7.71 24.72 54.06
CA ALA A 10 -8.57 24.54 52.90
C ALA A 10 -8.11 25.38 51.69
N GLY A 11 -7.63 26.59 51.91
CA GLY A 11 -7.03 27.44 50.86
C GLY A 11 -5.73 26.89 50.31
N LEU A 12 -4.89 26.26 51.16
CA LEU A 12 -3.63 25.62 50.70
C LEU A 12 -3.89 24.34 49.89
N LEU A 13 -4.91 23.57 50.23
CA LEU A 13 -5.35 22.40 49.45
C LEU A 13 -5.94 22.79 48.08
N TRP A 14 -6.57 23.95 47.99
CA TRP A 14 -7.11 24.48 46.73
C TRP A 14 -6.00 25.04 45.80
N LEU A 15 -4.91 25.58 46.38
CA LEU A 15 -3.74 26.04 45.63
C LEU A 15 -2.83 24.88 45.14
N MET A 16 -2.93 23.70 45.74
CA MET A 16 -2.24 22.50 45.28
C MET A 16 -2.99 21.72 44.17
N SER A 17 -4.23 22.11 43.84
CA SER A 17 -4.89 21.70 42.60
C SER A 17 -4.31 22.41 41.39
N GLY A 18 -3.01 22.74 41.45
CA GLY A 18 -2.23 23.12 40.27
C GLY A 18 -2.45 22.09 39.20
N THR A 19 -2.99 22.48 38.09
CA THR A 19 -3.10 21.70 36.86
C THR A 19 -1.84 20.86 36.72
N LEU A 20 -1.95 19.54 37.03
CA LEU A 20 -1.04 18.57 36.46
C LEU A 20 -1.24 18.72 34.96
N SER A 21 -0.44 19.58 34.35
CA SER A 21 -0.27 19.59 32.92
C SER A 21 0.32 18.21 32.60
N ALA A 22 -0.56 17.28 32.23
CA ALA A 22 -0.12 15.98 31.78
C ALA A 22 0.85 16.27 30.65
N THR A 23 2.13 16.04 30.88
CA THR A 23 3.15 16.19 29.85
C THR A 23 2.68 15.30 28.71
N GLU A 24 2.26 15.93 27.60
CA GLU A 24 1.69 15.21 26.46
C GLU A 24 2.72 14.18 26.00
N ARG A 25 2.40 12.91 26.17
CA ARG A 25 3.31 11.82 25.85
C ARG A 25 3.56 11.83 24.35
N THR A 26 4.81 11.93 23.93
CA THR A 26 5.22 11.72 22.54
C THR A 26 5.56 10.26 22.34
N TYR A 27 4.95 9.64 21.34
CA TYR A 27 5.12 8.22 21.01
C TYR A 27 6.16 8.04 19.90
N ASN A 28 6.88 6.92 19.93
CA ASN A 28 7.82 6.55 18.87
C ASN A 28 7.14 5.58 17.90
N VAL A 29 6.87 6.04 16.70
CA VAL A 29 6.25 5.26 15.63
C VAL A 29 7.28 4.91 14.59
N LEU A 30 7.42 3.61 14.29
CA LEU A 30 8.20 3.13 13.17
C LEU A 30 7.30 2.95 11.95
N PHE A 31 7.61 3.63 10.86
CA PHE A 31 6.93 3.46 9.57
C PHE A 31 7.85 2.74 8.59
N ILE A 32 7.48 1.51 8.20
CA ILE A 32 8.24 0.69 7.24
C ILE A 32 7.54 0.75 5.89
N GLN A 33 8.20 1.34 4.91
CA GLN A 33 7.73 1.39 3.53
C GLN A 33 8.40 0.30 2.70
N SER A 34 7.61 -0.39 1.86
CA SER A 34 8.10 -1.50 1.02
C SER A 34 9.13 -1.05 -0.01
N TYR A 35 8.96 0.13 -0.59
CA TYR A 35 9.73 0.57 -1.74
C TYR A 35 10.75 1.65 -1.40
N THR A 36 11.51 2.10 -2.41
CA THR A 36 12.57 3.09 -2.23
C THR A 36 12.03 4.48 -1.88
N LYS A 37 12.86 5.24 -1.16
CA LYS A 37 12.59 6.65 -0.82
C LYS A 37 12.30 7.55 -2.04
N ASN A 38 12.79 7.17 -3.21
CA ASN A 38 12.65 7.96 -4.43
C ASN A 38 11.31 7.76 -5.14
N THR A 39 10.40 6.94 -4.60
CA THR A 39 9.06 6.80 -5.17
C THR A 39 8.26 8.09 -4.95
N PRO A 40 7.49 8.54 -5.95
CA PRO A 40 6.75 9.82 -5.87
C PRO A 40 5.77 9.90 -4.69
N TRP A 41 5.21 8.75 -4.27
CA TRP A 41 4.21 8.67 -3.20
C TRP A 41 4.79 8.57 -1.80
N HIS A 42 6.09 8.42 -1.67
CA HIS A 42 6.75 8.22 -0.40
C HIS A 42 6.48 9.35 0.61
N SER A 43 6.69 10.60 0.20
CA SER A 43 6.43 11.77 1.06
C SER A 43 4.94 11.88 1.41
N LEU A 44 4.07 11.64 0.43
CA LEU A 44 2.62 11.69 0.60
C LEU A 44 2.14 10.65 1.62
N LEU A 45 2.66 9.41 1.59
CA LEU A 45 2.30 8.39 2.57
C LEU A 45 2.73 8.79 3.99
N THR A 46 3.96 9.33 4.14
CA THR A 46 4.46 9.79 5.43
C THR A 46 3.65 10.96 5.97
N GLU A 47 3.38 11.97 5.15
CA GLU A 47 2.57 13.14 5.51
C GLU A 47 1.14 12.74 5.90
N ASN A 48 0.50 11.85 5.15
CA ASN A 48 -0.86 11.40 5.48
C ASN A 48 -0.91 10.54 6.75
N LEU A 49 0.09 9.71 7.00
CA LEU A 49 0.21 8.98 8.26
C LEU A 49 0.32 9.96 9.45
N GLU A 50 1.18 10.98 9.33
CA GLU A 50 1.36 12.03 10.34
C GLU A 50 0.07 12.79 10.58
N ASN A 51 -0.57 13.26 9.51
CA ASN A 51 -1.87 13.93 9.57
C ASN A 51 -2.96 13.06 10.22
N GLY A 52 -2.94 11.75 9.97
CA GLY A 52 -3.84 10.79 10.59
C GLY A 52 -3.62 10.67 12.11
N LEU A 53 -2.37 10.60 12.56
CA LEU A 53 -1.98 10.58 13.98
C LEU A 53 -2.38 11.88 14.68
N ASP A 54 -2.08 13.03 14.09
CA ASP A 54 -2.40 14.35 14.62
C ASP A 54 -3.92 14.53 14.73
N LYS A 55 -4.67 14.16 13.70
CA LYS A 55 -6.14 14.18 13.72
C LYS A 55 -6.73 13.24 14.77
N GLY A 56 -6.01 12.16 15.08
CA GLY A 56 -6.30 11.24 16.18
C GLY A 56 -5.92 11.80 17.56
N GLY A 57 -5.31 12.99 17.65
CA GLY A 57 -4.85 13.63 18.89
C GLY A 57 -3.67 12.90 19.54
N VAL A 58 -2.70 12.48 18.73
CA VAL A 58 -1.48 11.81 19.20
C VAL A 58 -0.27 12.51 18.61
N LYS A 59 0.66 12.92 19.47
CA LYS A 59 1.96 13.43 19.09
C LYS A 59 2.95 12.27 18.94
N ALA A 60 3.56 12.13 17.78
CA ALA A 60 4.47 11.04 17.49
C ALA A 60 5.77 11.51 16.85
N ASN A 61 6.87 10.81 17.19
CA ASN A 61 8.14 10.85 16.46
C ASN A 61 8.11 9.71 15.45
N ILE A 62 7.88 10.02 14.18
CA ILE A 62 7.84 9.02 13.12
C ILE A 62 9.26 8.79 12.60
N THR A 63 9.71 7.53 12.65
CA THR A 63 10.93 7.10 11.98
C THR A 63 10.54 6.28 10.77
N THR A 64 10.85 6.77 9.57
CA THR A 64 10.58 6.04 8.33
C THR A 64 11.80 5.21 7.91
N GLU A 65 11.58 3.95 7.65
CA GLU A 65 12.56 2.99 7.14
C GLU A 65 12.07 2.41 5.81
N TYR A 66 13.01 2.07 4.91
CA TYR A 66 12.70 1.61 3.55
C TYR A 66 13.26 0.21 3.35
N LEU A 67 12.39 -0.70 2.88
CA LEU A 67 12.79 -2.06 2.56
C LEU A 67 13.49 -2.16 1.20
N ASN A 68 13.18 -1.22 0.29
CA ASN A 68 13.65 -1.19 -1.10
C ASN A 68 13.37 -2.51 -1.86
N ALA A 69 12.18 -3.06 -1.69
CA ALA A 69 11.76 -4.35 -2.26
C ALA A 69 11.72 -4.37 -3.81
N ASP A 70 11.79 -3.21 -4.44
CA ASP A 70 11.92 -3.03 -5.88
C ASP A 70 13.33 -3.37 -6.41
N TYR A 71 14.34 -3.41 -5.54
CA TYR A 71 15.74 -3.66 -5.90
C TYR A 71 16.32 -4.95 -5.34
N TRP A 72 15.75 -5.49 -4.27
CA TRP A 72 16.37 -6.54 -3.48
C TRP A 72 15.66 -7.89 -3.65
N SER A 73 16.41 -8.97 -3.45
CA SER A 73 15.86 -10.30 -3.24
C SER A 73 15.25 -10.42 -1.85
N PHE A 74 14.33 -11.35 -1.66
CA PHE A 74 13.72 -11.62 -0.34
C PHE A 74 14.77 -11.88 0.76
N ALA A 75 15.88 -12.57 0.45
CA ALA A 75 16.96 -12.78 1.41
C ALA A 75 17.61 -11.47 1.87
N SER A 76 17.81 -10.52 0.94
CA SER A 76 18.33 -9.19 1.25
C SER A 76 17.32 -8.35 2.04
N GLU A 77 16.05 -8.44 1.68
CA GLU A 77 14.96 -7.80 2.44
C GLU A 77 14.91 -8.29 3.88
N CYS A 78 15.06 -9.60 4.11
CA CYS A 78 15.12 -10.18 5.45
C CYS A 78 16.30 -9.64 6.26
N PHE A 79 17.47 -9.50 5.63
CA PHE A 79 18.64 -8.90 6.30
C PHE A 79 18.38 -7.45 6.70
N ILE A 80 17.81 -6.65 5.79
CA ILE A 80 17.44 -5.25 6.06
C ILE A 80 16.40 -5.19 7.18
N MET A 81 15.37 -6.02 7.14
CA MET A 81 14.29 -6.04 8.13
C MET A 81 14.82 -6.36 9.54
N ARG A 82 15.71 -7.32 9.69
CA ARG A 82 16.33 -7.62 11.01
C ARG A 82 17.04 -6.39 11.57
N ARG A 83 17.77 -5.66 10.75
CA ARG A 83 18.43 -4.41 11.17
C ARG A 83 17.45 -3.29 11.53
N ILE A 84 16.35 -3.21 10.81
CA ILE A 84 15.24 -2.28 11.15
C ILE A 84 14.69 -2.65 12.53
N CYS A 85 14.42 -3.93 12.78
CA CYS A 85 13.90 -4.41 14.05
C CYS A 85 14.87 -4.19 15.22
N GLU A 86 16.18 -4.36 15.02
CA GLU A 86 17.21 -4.04 16.02
C GLU A 86 17.16 -2.54 16.39
N ARG A 87 17.12 -1.65 15.40
CA ARG A 87 16.98 -0.20 15.64
C ARG A 87 15.67 0.17 16.33
N ALA A 88 14.59 -0.51 15.98
CA ALA A 88 13.28 -0.29 16.60
C ALA A 88 13.29 -0.59 18.11
N ARG A 89 13.95 -1.69 18.50
CA ARG A 89 14.14 -2.03 19.93
C ARG A 89 14.95 -0.98 20.67
N GLN A 90 16.05 -0.51 20.08
CA GLN A 90 16.91 0.52 20.67
C GLN A 90 16.16 1.85 20.87
N ARG A 91 15.27 2.21 19.93
CA ARG A 91 14.46 3.43 19.97
C ARG A 91 13.21 3.32 20.84
N LYS A 92 12.96 2.16 21.45
CA LYS A 92 11.74 1.88 22.24
C LYS A 92 10.48 2.23 21.44
N THR A 93 10.38 1.64 20.27
CA THR A 93 9.22 1.84 19.38
C THR A 93 7.92 1.42 20.07
N ASP A 94 6.93 2.29 20.09
CA ASP A 94 5.61 2.04 20.69
C ASP A 94 4.64 1.36 19.72
N LEU A 95 4.79 1.61 18.40
CA LEU A 95 3.92 1.07 17.35
C LEU A 95 4.66 1.00 16.02
N ILE A 96 4.35 -0.02 15.24
CA ILE A 96 4.86 -0.19 13.88
C ILE A 96 3.72 0.04 12.89
N VAL A 97 3.98 0.80 11.83
CA VAL A 97 3.11 0.90 10.65
C VAL A 97 3.86 0.30 9.45
N THR A 98 3.20 -0.53 8.66
CA THR A 98 3.76 -1.04 7.40
C THR A 98 2.94 -0.56 6.22
N SER A 99 3.59 -0.23 5.11
CA SER A 99 2.93 0.12 3.86
C SER A 99 3.27 -0.90 2.78
N SER A 100 2.21 -1.44 2.17
CA SER A 100 2.23 -2.49 1.14
C SER A 100 2.65 -3.88 1.65
N ASP A 101 2.48 -4.87 0.79
CA ASP A 101 2.61 -6.30 1.13
C ASP A 101 4.02 -6.69 1.57
N GLU A 102 5.06 -6.21 0.85
CA GLU A 102 6.44 -6.62 1.08
C GLU A 102 6.92 -6.25 2.49
N ALA A 103 6.60 -5.03 2.96
CA ALA A 103 6.99 -4.60 4.30
C ALA A 103 6.33 -5.46 5.38
N PHE A 104 5.03 -5.74 5.26
CA PHE A 104 4.32 -6.57 6.22
C PHE A 104 4.77 -8.03 6.16
N PHE A 105 4.86 -8.60 4.95
CA PHE A 105 5.31 -9.97 4.74
C PHE A 105 6.72 -10.18 5.30
N THR A 106 7.66 -9.30 4.96
CA THR A 106 9.05 -9.41 5.44
C THR A 106 9.14 -9.18 6.96
N LEU A 107 8.34 -8.26 7.52
CA LEU A 107 8.28 -8.05 8.97
C LEU A 107 7.82 -9.32 9.71
N THR A 108 6.76 -9.97 9.23
CA THR A 108 6.20 -11.17 9.87
C THR A 108 7.09 -12.41 9.74
N HIS A 109 7.89 -12.50 8.67
CA HIS A 109 8.77 -13.65 8.42
C HIS A 109 10.19 -13.47 8.96
N CYS A 110 10.69 -12.23 9.00
CA CYS A 110 12.10 -11.95 9.27
C CYS A 110 12.31 -10.98 10.44
N GLY A 111 11.25 -10.45 11.04
CA GLY A 111 11.31 -9.48 12.14
C GLY A 111 11.53 -10.08 13.52
N ASP A 112 11.87 -11.37 13.62
CA ASP A 112 12.00 -12.13 14.86
C ASP A 112 10.73 -12.03 15.74
N SER A 113 10.89 -11.74 17.04
CA SER A 113 9.77 -11.60 17.98
C SER A 113 9.11 -10.20 17.96
N LEU A 114 9.73 -9.20 17.34
CA LEU A 114 9.30 -7.81 17.45
C LEU A 114 7.84 -7.58 16.98
N PRO A 115 7.41 -8.11 15.81
CA PRO A 115 6.05 -7.89 15.32
C PRO A 115 4.97 -8.56 16.19
N TYR A 116 5.35 -9.42 17.13
CA TYR A 116 4.43 -10.04 18.09
C TYR A 116 4.37 -9.31 19.43
N GLN A 117 5.33 -8.42 19.69
CA GLN A 117 5.47 -7.69 20.97
C GLN A 117 4.95 -6.26 20.89
N ILE A 118 4.97 -5.67 19.71
CA ILE A 118 4.58 -4.28 19.47
C ILE A 118 3.32 -4.28 18.57
N PRO A 119 2.33 -3.39 18.81
CA PRO A 119 1.21 -3.22 17.91
C PRO A 119 1.66 -2.91 16.48
N VAL A 120 1.04 -3.55 15.50
CA VAL A 120 1.30 -3.34 14.08
C VAL A 120 0.03 -2.85 13.39
N VAL A 121 0.13 -1.74 12.65
CA VAL A 121 -0.93 -1.23 11.78
C VAL A 121 -0.50 -1.40 10.35
N VAL A 122 -1.29 -2.10 9.55
CA VAL A 122 -1.03 -2.31 8.12
C VAL A 122 -1.76 -1.27 7.27
N SER A 123 -1.18 -0.90 6.14
CA SER A 123 -1.76 -0.01 5.14
C SER A 123 -1.45 -0.53 3.74
N GLY A 124 -2.46 -0.58 2.87
CA GLY A 124 -2.28 -0.90 1.46
C GLY A 124 -1.87 -2.33 1.13
N ILE A 125 -2.25 -3.32 1.96
CA ILE A 125 -2.02 -4.73 1.67
C ILE A 125 -2.95 -5.19 0.54
N LYS A 126 -2.39 -5.68 -0.57
CA LYS A 126 -3.14 -6.14 -1.74
C LYS A 126 -3.55 -7.61 -1.66
N TYR A 127 -2.68 -8.45 -1.11
CA TYR A 127 -2.84 -9.91 -1.06
C TYR A 127 -2.79 -10.41 0.39
N PRO A 128 -3.79 -10.05 1.23
CA PRO A 128 -3.79 -10.43 2.64
C PRO A 128 -3.85 -11.95 2.81
N ASP A 129 -3.08 -12.47 3.76
CA ASP A 129 -3.24 -13.85 4.25
C ASP A 129 -3.98 -13.81 5.59
N GLU A 130 -5.25 -14.21 5.59
CA GLU A 130 -6.14 -14.18 6.76
C GLU A 130 -5.55 -14.99 7.93
N ARG A 131 -4.85 -16.10 7.65
CA ARG A 131 -4.20 -16.92 8.68
C ARG A 131 -3.10 -16.17 9.44
N VAL A 132 -2.45 -15.19 8.80
CA VAL A 132 -1.46 -14.33 9.48
C VAL A 132 -2.16 -13.42 10.46
N PHE A 133 -3.26 -12.79 10.05
CA PHE A 133 -4.04 -11.91 10.93
C PHE A 133 -4.67 -12.65 12.11
N GLU A 134 -5.16 -13.87 11.89
CA GLU A 134 -5.69 -14.73 12.97
C GLU A 134 -4.63 -15.08 14.03
N ARG A 135 -3.38 -15.28 13.61
CA ARG A 135 -2.26 -15.61 14.51
C ARG A 135 -1.64 -14.40 15.20
N MET A 136 -1.93 -13.19 14.74
CA MET A 136 -1.32 -11.94 15.23
C MET A 136 -2.40 -10.96 15.71
N PRO A 137 -2.96 -11.17 16.93
CA PRO A 137 -4.03 -10.33 17.45
C PRO A 137 -3.60 -8.87 17.74
N ASN A 138 -2.31 -8.59 17.66
CA ASN A 138 -1.75 -7.24 17.76
C ASN A 138 -1.63 -6.53 16.40
N VAL A 139 -2.11 -7.13 15.31
CA VAL A 139 -2.18 -6.53 13.98
C VAL A 139 -3.58 -6.00 13.71
N SER A 140 -3.65 -4.80 13.16
CA SER A 140 -4.88 -4.18 12.70
C SER A 140 -4.57 -3.28 11.50
N GLY A 141 -5.54 -2.58 10.93
CA GLY A 141 -5.29 -1.62 9.84
C GLY A 141 -6.17 -1.83 8.63
N TYR A 142 -5.60 -1.57 7.46
CA TYR A 142 -6.34 -1.57 6.21
C TYR A 142 -5.64 -2.39 5.12
N VAL A 143 -6.41 -3.28 4.50
CA VAL A 143 -6.05 -3.92 3.24
C VAL A 143 -6.72 -3.15 2.09
N SER A 144 -6.16 -3.24 0.89
CA SER A 144 -6.69 -2.61 -0.33
C SER A 144 -6.68 -3.67 -1.43
N LYS A 145 -7.58 -4.64 -1.31
CA LYS A 145 -7.68 -5.75 -2.27
C LYS A 145 -7.95 -5.22 -3.67
N THR A 146 -7.24 -5.74 -4.65
CA THR A 146 -7.47 -5.37 -6.04
C THR A 146 -8.67 -6.13 -6.59
N ASP A 147 -9.67 -5.40 -7.08
CA ASP A 147 -10.74 -5.99 -7.86
C ASP A 147 -10.29 -6.11 -9.32
N PHE A 148 -9.75 -7.28 -9.66
CA PHE A 148 -9.30 -7.56 -11.01
C PHE A 148 -10.46 -7.73 -11.99
N ASP A 149 -11.67 -8.08 -11.55
CA ASP A 149 -12.84 -8.13 -12.43
C ASP A 149 -13.11 -6.74 -13.00
N VAL A 150 -13.10 -5.72 -12.14
CA VAL A 150 -13.27 -4.31 -12.53
C VAL A 150 -12.11 -3.81 -13.39
N LEU A 151 -10.87 -4.16 -13.04
CA LEU A 151 -9.68 -3.73 -13.78
C LEU A 151 -9.64 -4.32 -15.20
N LEU A 152 -9.91 -5.62 -15.33
CA LEU A 152 -9.92 -6.33 -16.62
C LEU A 152 -11.11 -5.90 -17.50
N ASP A 153 -12.30 -5.73 -16.91
CA ASP A 153 -13.49 -5.18 -17.61
C ASP A 153 -13.16 -3.80 -18.19
N ALA A 154 -12.56 -2.92 -17.38
CA ALA A 154 -12.16 -1.60 -17.85
C ALA A 154 -11.15 -1.68 -19.00
N ALA A 155 -10.14 -2.55 -18.87
CA ALA A 155 -9.10 -2.74 -19.87
C ALA A 155 -9.69 -3.17 -21.25
N VAL A 156 -10.52 -4.21 -21.25
CA VAL A 156 -11.14 -4.72 -22.47
C VAL A 156 -12.11 -3.70 -23.08
N ARG A 157 -12.96 -3.08 -22.27
CA ARG A 157 -13.92 -2.09 -22.76
C ARG A 157 -13.26 -0.84 -23.32
N MET A 158 -12.14 -0.40 -22.76
CA MET A 158 -11.40 0.77 -23.26
C MET A 158 -10.70 0.47 -24.59
N PHE A 159 -10.26 -0.77 -24.81
CA PHE A 159 -9.50 -1.18 -25.98
C PHE A 159 -10.11 -2.43 -26.66
N PRO A 160 -11.36 -2.37 -27.14
CA PRO A 160 -12.08 -3.55 -27.65
C PRO A 160 -11.46 -4.18 -28.89
N SER A 161 -10.65 -3.44 -29.63
CA SER A 161 -9.89 -3.96 -30.78
C SER A 161 -8.63 -4.72 -30.42
N ARG A 162 -8.16 -4.62 -29.14
CA ARG A 162 -6.97 -5.30 -28.66
C ARG A 162 -7.38 -6.60 -27.96
N ARG A 163 -7.25 -7.69 -28.64
CA ARG A 163 -7.83 -8.98 -28.22
C ARG A 163 -6.95 -9.80 -27.30
N GLU A 164 -5.69 -9.40 -27.08
CA GLU A 164 -4.74 -10.13 -26.25
C GLU A 164 -4.42 -9.33 -24.97
N LEU A 165 -4.73 -9.91 -23.82
CA LEU A 165 -4.32 -9.42 -22.50
C LEU A 165 -3.04 -10.15 -22.11
N LEU A 166 -1.94 -9.42 -21.92
CA LEU A 166 -0.66 -9.96 -21.50
C LEU A 166 -0.44 -9.70 -20.01
N CYS A 167 -0.64 -10.72 -19.19
CA CYS A 167 -0.35 -10.65 -17.76
C CYS A 167 1.14 -10.91 -17.53
N LEU A 168 1.86 -9.93 -17.00
CA LEU A 168 3.31 -10.03 -16.79
C LEU A 168 3.63 -10.46 -15.35
N SER A 169 4.53 -11.41 -15.20
CA SER A 169 5.00 -11.95 -13.93
C SER A 169 6.52 -11.98 -13.85
N ASP A 170 7.09 -11.64 -12.69
CA ASP A 170 8.54 -11.70 -12.42
C ASP A 170 8.95 -12.87 -11.54
N SER A 171 8.11 -13.88 -11.35
CA SER A 171 8.33 -15.06 -10.50
C SER A 171 8.49 -14.75 -8.99
N SER A 172 8.36 -13.50 -8.54
CA SER A 172 8.31 -13.19 -7.12
C SER A 172 7.01 -13.70 -6.48
N PHE A 173 7.03 -13.92 -5.17
CA PHE A 173 5.86 -14.40 -4.44
C PHE A 173 4.61 -13.53 -4.68
N LEU A 174 4.76 -12.21 -4.60
CA LEU A 174 3.63 -11.29 -4.80
C LEU A 174 3.17 -11.26 -6.27
N SER A 175 4.08 -11.34 -7.22
CA SER A 175 3.73 -11.44 -8.62
C SER A 175 2.94 -12.70 -8.92
N LEU A 176 3.36 -13.85 -8.36
CA LEU A 176 2.62 -15.11 -8.51
C LEU A 176 1.23 -15.05 -7.88
N LYS A 177 1.08 -14.41 -6.72
CA LYS A 177 -0.23 -14.15 -6.10
C LYS A 177 -1.11 -13.28 -6.99
N GLY A 178 -0.54 -12.22 -7.55
CA GLY A 178 -1.26 -11.33 -8.45
C GLY A 178 -1.67 -12.00 -9.76
N VAL A 179 -0.78 -12.79 -10.38
CA VAL A 179 -1.11 -13.58 -11.58
C VAL A 179 -2.28 -14.50 -11.31
N LYS A 180 -2.22 -15.27 -10.21
CA LYS A 180 -3.32 -16.17 -9.83
C LYS A 180 -4.64 -15.41 -9.69
N ALA A 181 -4.63 -14.24 -9.05
CA ALA A 181 -5.84 -13.42 -8.91
C ALA A 181 -6.35 -12.90 -10.25
N VAL A 182 -5.47 -12.54 -11.18
CA VAL A 182 -5.82 -12.14 -12.56
C VAL A 182 -6.43 -13.31 -13.33
N GLU A 183 -5.85 -14.51 -13.25
CA GLU A 183 -6.36 -15.71 -13.92
C GLU A 183 -7.75 -16.09 -13.39
N GLU A 184 -7.92 -16.13 -12.07
CA GLU A 184 -9.22 -16.42 -11.44
C GLU A 184 -10.28 -15.39 -11.82
N SER A 185 -9.91 -14.12 -11.90
CA SER A 185 -10.78 -13.04 -12.34
C SER A 185 -11.16 -13.18 -13.82
N TRP A 186 -10.18 -13.48 -14.67
CA TRP A 186 -10.43 -13.70 -16.09
C TRP A 186 -11.41 -14.86 -16.32
N GLU A 187 -11.24 -15.97 -15.61
CA GLU A 187 -12.16 -17.11 -15.69
C GLU A 187 -13.61 -16.72 -15.37
N ARG A 188 -13.83 -15.78 -14.45
CA ARG A 188 -15.17 -15.29 -14.11
C ARG A 188 -15.80 -14.42 -15.21
N ILE A 189 -14.99 -13.58 -15.88
CA ILE A 189 -15.52 -12.57 -16.81
C ILE A 189 -15.37 -12.91 -18.29
N LYS A 190 -14.54 -13.88 -18.66
CA LYS A 190 -14.20 -14.19 -20.07
C LYS A 190 -15.40 -14.50 -20.96
N SER A 191 -16.48 -15.03 -20.39
CA SER A 191 -17.71 -15.30 -21.13
C SER A 191 -18.34 -14.04 -21.74
N ASN A 192 -18.08 -12.86 -21.14
CA ASN A 192 -18.51 -11.56 -21.66
C ASN A 192 -17.61 -11.06 -22.83
N TYR A 193 -16.45 -11.71 -23.03
CA TYR A 193 -15.42 -11.28 -23.97
C TYR A 193 -14.89 -12.44 -24.82
N PRO A 194 -15.73 -13.11 -25.60
CA PRO A 194 -15.38 -14.36 -26.29
C PRO A 194 -14.26 -14.22 -27.35
N GLU A 195 -13.98 -12.99 -27.76
CA GLU A 195 -12.92 -12.69 -28.76
C GLU A 195 -11.59 -12.31 -28.11
N HIS A 196 -11.52 -12.28 -26.78
CA HIS A 196 -10.32 -11.89 -26.06
C HIS A 196 -9.69 -13.09 -25.37
N GLU A 197 -8.37 -13.07 -25.24
CA GLU A 197 -7.61 -14.10 -24.54
C GLU A 197 -6.64 -13.49 -23.53
N LEU A 198 -6.42 -14.19 -22.42
CA LEU A 198 -5.42 -13.84 -21.42
C LEU A 198 -4.21 -14.75 -21.61
N LYS A 199 -3.01 -14.15 -21.73
CA LYS A 199 -1.73 -14.86 -21.77
C LYS A 199 -0.87 -14.42 -20.60
N VAL A 200 -0.34 -15.37 -19.82
CA VAL A 200 0.63 -15.08 -18.76
C VAL A 200 2.04 -15.20 -19.32
N LEU A 201 2.82 -14.12 -19.15
CA LEU A 201 4.24 -14.09 -19.54
C LEU A 201 5.11 -13.95 -18.29
N ASN A 202 5.91 -14.98 -18.01
CA ASN A 202 6.91 -14.91 -16.96
C ASN A 202 8.14 -14.17 -17.47
N VAL A 203 8.42 -13.01 -16.84
CA VAL A 203 9.51 -12.11 -17.21
C VAL A 203 10.69 -12.37 -16.30
N GLN A 204 11.55 -13.35 -16.65
CA GLN A 204 12.86 -13.44 -16.01
C GLN A 204 13.81 -12.42 -16.61
N ALA A 205 14.78 -11.95 -15.83
CA ALA A 205 15.70 -10.86 -16.21
C ALA A 205 16.37 -10.99 -17.60
N LYS A 206 16.62 -12.23 -18.08
CA LYS A 206 17.19 -12.48 -19.41
C LYS A 206 16.17 -12.40 -20.54
N SER A 207 14.90 -12.63 -20.29
CA SER A 207 13.82 -12.57 -21.29
C SER A 207 13.14 -11.21 -21.32
N LEU A 208 13.41 -10.35 -20.32
CA LEU A 208 12.82 -9.02 -20.22
C LEU A 208 13.11 -8.17 -21.45
N ASN A 209 14.36 -8.15 -21.94
CA ASN A 209 14.73 -7.40 -23.14
C ASN A 209 14.01 -7.92 -24.39
N SER A 210 13.86 -9.24 -24.57
CA SER A 210 13.15 -9.81 -25.71
C SER A 210 11.65 -9.55 -25.63
N ILE A 211 11.06 -9.60 -24.44
CA ILE A 211 9.65 -9.29 -24.21
C ILE A 211 9.39 -7.79 -24.42
N ILE A 212 10.22 -6.92 -23.86
CA ILE A 212 10.14 -5.48 -24.10
C ILE A 212 10.30 -5.20 -25.59
N THR A 213 11.22 -5.87 -26.27
CA THR A 213 11.42 -5.71 -27.71
C THR A 213 10.16 -6.13 -28.47
N SER A 214 9.56 -7.25 -28.16
CA SER A 214 8.34 -7.72 -28.84
C SER A 214 7.14 -6.81 -28.52
N ILE A 215 6.97 -6.36 -27.28
CA ILE A 215 5.83 -5.49 -26.87
C ILE A 215 6.04 -4.04 -27.34
N CYS A 216 7.29 -3.54 -27.38
CA CYS A 216 7.58 -2.15 -27.74
C CYS A 216 7.81 -1.92 -29.23
N TYR A 217 8.39 -2.89 -29.93
CA TYR A 217 8.90 -2.73 -31.29
C TYR A 217 8.22 -3.62 -32.31
N ASP A 218 7.49 -4.66 -31.87
CA ASP A 218 6.77 -5.50 -32.81
C ASP A 218 5.54 -4.74 -33.37
N TYR A 219 5.26 -4.94 -34.64
CA TYR A 219 4.04 -4.49 -35.31
C TYR A 219 2.75 -4.95 -34.60
N ASN A 220 2.87 -5.99 -33.79
CA ASN A 220 1.80 -6.57 -33.00
C ASN A 220 1.52 -5.86 -31.67
N ALA A 221 2.34 -4.88 -31.24
CA ALA A 221 2.12 -4.14 -29.97
C ALA A 221 0.73 -3.51 -29.87
N TYR A 222 0.12 -3.18 -31.01
CA TYR A 222 -1.25 -2.64 -31.07
C TYR A 222 -2.35 -3.66 -30.78
N LYS A 223 -2.01 -4.95 -30.67
CA LYS A 223 -2.97 -6.01 -30.33
C LYS A 223 -3.07 -6.27 -28.84
N HIS A 224 -2.12 -5.79 -28.04
CA HIS A 224 -1.97 -6.15 -26.65
C HIS A 224 -2.49 -5.09 -25.70
N ILE A 225 -3.06 -5.56 -24.58
CA ILE A 225 -3.26 -4.83 -23.34
C ILE A 225 -2.36 -5.47 -22.31
N VAL A 226 -1.56 -4.69 -21.58
CA VAL A 226 -0.65 -5.23 -20.57
C VAL A 226 -1.32 -5.15 -19.19
N ILE A 227 -1.34 -6.28 -18.50
CA ILE A 227 -1.77 -6.40 -17.11
C ILE A 227 -0.53 -6.67 -16.25
N ALA A 228 -0.25 -5.80 -15.31
CA ALA A 228 0.90 -5.92 -14.42
C ALA A 228 0.45 -5.96 -12.96
N PRO A 229 0.12 -7.13 -12.39
CA PRO A 229 -0.36 -7.23 -11.00
C PRO A 229 0.72 -6.84 -9.99
N LYS A 230 1.98 -6.89 -10.37
CA LYS A 230 3.11 -6.29 -9.66
C LYS A 230 3.84 -5.33 -10.58
N TRP A 231 4.27 -4.20 -10.01
CA TRP A 231 5.10 -3.24 -10.71
C TRP A 231 6.42 -3.85 -11.18
N ILE A 232 6.73 -3.68 -12.45
CA ILE A 232 8.01 -4.07 -13.06
C ILE A 232 8.68 -2.79 -13.56
N PRO A 233 9.79 -2.33 -12.96
CA PRO A 233 10.36 -0.99 -13.16
C PRO A 233 10.65 -0.59 -14.60
N PHE A 234 10.83 -1.56 -15.50
CA PHE A 234 11.22 -1.33 -16.89
C PHE A 234 10.06 -1.17 -17.88
N LEU A 235 8.82 -1.41 -17.44
CA LEU A 235 7.66 -1.39 -18.34
C LEU A 235 7.20 0.02 -18.73
N SER A 236 7.67 1.05 -18.02
CA SER A 236 7.06 2.36 -18.04
C SER A 236 7.46 3.27 -19.19
N LEU A 237 8.55 3.03 -19.85
CA LEU A 237 9.17 4.12 -20.61
C LEU A 237 8.87 4.13 -22.12
N LYS A 238 8.39 3.02 -22.73
CA LYS A 238 8.23 2.95 -24.19
C LYS A 238 7.17 1.96 -24.69
N LEU A 239 6.23 1.52 -23.85
CA LEU A 239 5.22 0.57 -24.30
C LEU A 239 4.21 1.26 -25.23
N LYS A 240 4.02 0.71 -26.42
CA LYS A 240 2.90 1.04 -27.32
C LYS A 240 1.59 0.35 -26.93
N ALA A 241 1.61 -0.40 -25.85
CA ALA A 241 0.45 -1.07 -25.28
C ALA A 241 -0.01 -0.34 -23.99
N PRO A 242 -1.31 -0.18 -23.76
CA PRO A 242 -1.83 0.40 -22.53
C PRO A 242 -1.57 -0.56 -21.37
N VAL A 243 -1.08 -0.03 -20.25
CA VAL A 243 -0.72 -0.79 -19.04
C VAL A 243 -1.77 -0.56 -17.96
N PHE A 244 -2.28 -1.65 -17.42
CA PHE A 244 -3.19 -1.70 -16.28
C PHE A 244 -2.52 -2.44 -15.12
N THR A 245 -2.61 -1.91 -13.90
CA THR A 245 -1.91 -2.46 -12.74
C THR A 245 -2.71 -2.32 -11.46
N SER A 246 -2.27 -3.00 -10.42
CA SER A 246 -2.83 -2.90 -9.06
C SER A 246 -1.98 -2.06 -8.11
N GLN A 247 -0.93 -1.38 -8.59
CA GLN A 247 -0.01 -0.65 -7.72
C GLN A 247 0.09 0.84 -8.08
N ASN A 248 -0.28 1.71 -7.15
CA ASN A 248 -0.25 3.17 -7.27
C ASN A 248 1.09 3.76 -7.73
N LEU A 249 2.19 3.13 -7.32
CA LEU A 249 3.55 3.57 -7.67
C LEU A 249 3.81 3.66 -9.18
N ALA A 250 2.99 2.97 -9.96
CA ALA A 250 3.12 2.91 -11.40
C ALA A 250 2.57 4.14 -12.14
N MET A 251 1.73 4.99 -11.52
CA MET A 251 1.07 6.12 -12.21
C MET A 251 2.04 7.14 -12.81
N THR A 252 3.24 7.29 -12.26
CA THR A 252 4.24 8.21 -12.80
C THR A 252 5.08 7.61 -13.91
N ASN A 253 4.84 6.38 -14.29
CA ASN A 253 5.71 5.56 -15.13
C ASN A 253 5.05 5.07 -16.43
N GLY A 254 4.10 5.82 -16.98
CA GLY A 254 3.46 5.49 -18.24
C GLY A 254 2.38 4.39 -18.13
N VAL A 255 1.85 4.16 -16.94
CA VAL A 255 0.70 3.30 -16.70
C VAL A 255 -0.58 4.06 -17.02
N LEU A 256 -1.49 3.44 -17.75
CA LEU A 256 -2.76 4.07 -18.11
C LEU A 256 -3.75 4.05 -16.96
N CYS A 257 -3.84 2.95 -16.26
CA CYS A 257 -4.84 2.75 -15.21
C CYS A 257 -4.30 1.89 -14.06
N VAL A 258 -4.64 2.29 -12.85
CA VAL A 258 -4.40 1.54 -11.62
C VAL A 258 -5.73 1.28 -10.94
N TYR A 259 -5.93 0.08 -10.37
CA TYR A 259 -7.00 -0.14 -9.40
C TYR A 259 -6.40 -0.08 -8.00
N ASP A 260 -6.67 0.99 -7.26
CA ASP A 260 -6.13 1.19 -5.92
C ASP A 260 -6.93 2.23 -5.11
N ALA A 261 -6.60 2.35 -3.82
CA ALA A 261 -7.02 3.50 -3.01
C ALA A 261 -6.48 4.81 -3.60
N VAL A 262 -7.14 5.92 -3.35
CA VAL A 262 -6.58 7.23 -3.67
C VAL A 262 -5.28 7.41 -2.87
N PRO A 263 -4.19 7.87 -3.51
CA PRO A 263 -2.89 7.94 -2.85
C PRO A 263 -2.93 8.67 -1.50
N GLY A 264 -2.49 7.99 -0.44
CA GLY A 264 -2.39 8.52 0.91
C GLY A 264 -3.65 8.38 1.77
N GLU A 265 -4.84 8.11 1.23
CA GLU A 265 -6.06 7.95 2.03
C GLU A 265 -5.96 6.76 2.99
N ASP A 266 -5.37 5.66 2.56
CA ASP A 266 -5.12 4.47 3.36
C ASP A 266 -4.10 4.74 4.49
N ALA A 267 -3.04 5.50 4.20
CA ALA A 267 -2.04 5.92 5.18
C ALA A 267 -2.65 6.86 6.24
N PHE A 268 -3.52 7.78 5.82
CA PHE A 268 -4.26 8.64 6.75
C PHE A 268 -5.17 7.82 7.68
N ALA A 269 -5.91 6.88 7.12
CA ALA A 269 -6.79 5.99 7.90
C ALA A 269 -5.97 5.12 8.88
N ALA A 270 -4.82 4.59 8.43
CA ALA A 270 -3.88 3.85 9.28
C ALA A 270 -3.34 4.72 10.41
N GLY A 271 -3.01 5.99 10.16
CA GLY A 271 -2.58 6.95 11.17
C GLY A 271 -3.65 7.19 12.25
N ARG A 272 -4.90 7.34 11.86
CA ARG A 272 -6.03 7.46 12.81
C ARG A 272 -6.22 6.20 13.65
N GLN A 273 -6.04 5.03 13.06
CA GLN A 273 -6.13 3.76 13.78
C GLN A 273 -4.95 3.59 14.75
N ALA A 274 -3.73 3.92 14.30
CA ALA A 274 -2.53 3.95 15.13
C ALA A 274 -2.71 4.88 16.35
N ALA A 275 -3.27 6.07 16.15
CA ALA A 275 -3.59 6.99 17.24
C ALA A 275 -4.55 6.38 18.28
N SER A 276 -5.55 5.64 17.82
CA SER A 276 -6.49 4.95 18.72
C SER A 276 -5.80 3.88 19.57
N ILE A 277 -4.87 3.14 18.99
CA ILE A 277 -4.07 2.11 19.68
C ILE A 277 -3.12 2.77 20.70
N LEU A 278 -2.40 3.82 20.30
CA LEU A 278 -1.48 4.54 21.18
C LEU A 278 -2.20 5.20 22.38
N LYS A 279 -3.48 5.49 22.23
CA LYS A 279 -4.37 5.97 23.31
C LYS A 279 -4.97 4.84 24.16
N GLY A 280 -4.54 3.59 23.96
CA GLY A 280 -4.89 2.45 24.79
C GLY A 280 -5.96 1.52 24.23
N LYS A 281 -6.44 1.73 22.99
CA LYS A 281 -7.36 0.78 22.36
C LYS A 281 -6.60 -0.49 21.98
N SER A 282 -7.13 -1.66 22.35
CA SER A 282 -6.50 -2.94 21.96
C SER A 282 -6.54 -3.14 20.45
N PRO A 283 -5.41 -3.48 19.80
CA PRO A 283 -5.42 -3.85 18.38
C PRO A 283 -6.38 -4.98 18.05
N ALA A 284 -6.49 -6.00 18.92
CA ALA A 284 -7.41 -7.13 18.77
C ALA A 284 -8.90 -6.72 18.73
N SER A 285 -9.24 -5.53 19.21
CA SER A 285 -10.61 -4.97 19.11
C SER A 285 -10.84 -4.20 17.81
N LEU A 286 -9.83 -4.10 16.95
CA LEU A 286 -9.84 -3.37 15.70
C LEU A 286 -9.64 -4.37 14.56
N GLU A 287 -10.71 -4.64 13.83
CA GLU A 287 -10.62 -5.52 12.65
C GLU A 287 -9.72 -4.91 11.57
N VAL A 288 -9.03 -5.79 10.83
CA VAL A 288 -8.42 -5.42 9.56
C VAL A 288 -9.52 -5.23 8.54
N LYS A 289 -9.63 -4.02 7.98
CA LYS A 289 -10.73 -3.64 7.08
C LYS A 289 -10.23 -3.53 5.65
N ASP A 290 -11.09 -3.89 4.70
CA ASP A 290 -10.84 -3.57 3.31
C ASP A 290 -11.17 -2.09 3.07
N PHE A 291 -10.17 -1.33 2.64
CA PHE A 291 -10.31 0.08 2.28
C PHE A 291 -10.98 0.24 0.92
N GLY A 292 -10.92 -0.82 0.11
CA GLY A 292 -11.37 -0.81 -1.26
C GLY A 292 -10.42 -0.08 -2.19
N GLY A 293 -10.81 -0.02 -3.45
CA GLY A 293 -10.06 0.68 -4.49
C GLY A 293 -10.99 1.31 -5.52
N LYS A 294 -10.40 2.11 -6.39
CA LYS A 294 -11.04 2.75 -7.54
C LYS A 294 -10.13 2.63 -8.75
N LEU A 295 -10.69 2.74 -9.94
CA LEU A 295 -9.89 2.94 -11.13
C LEU A 295 -9.33 4.36 -11.12
N LEU A 296 -8.01 4.47 -11.18
CA LEU A 296 -7.28 5.72 -11.26
C LEU A 296 -6.60 5.78 -12.62
N PHE A 297 -6.89 6.80 -13.41
CA PHE A 297 -6.39 6.96 -14.77
C PHE A 297 -5.37 8.08 -14.85
N ASP A 298 -4.27 7.85 -15.58
CA ASP A 298 -3.30 8.89 -15.91
C ASP A 298 -3.79 9.70 -17.13
N TYR A 299 -3.97 11.00 -16.95
CA TYR A 299 -4.49 11.89 -18.01
C TYR A 299 -3.60 11.89 -19.25
N LYS A 300 -2.27 11.92 -19.10
CA LYS A 300 -1.33 11.94 -20.23
C LYS A 300 -1.39 10.65 -21.03
N GLN A 301 -1.58 9.52 -20.34
CA GLN A 301 -1.72 8.22 -21.00
C GLN A 301 -3.07 8.08 -21.70
N LEU A 302 -4.15 8.61 -21.13
CA LEU A 302 -5.45 8.68 -21.83
C LEU A 302 -5.31 9.45 -23.15
N GLN A 303 -4.65 10.61 -23.12
CA GLN A 303 -4.39 11.39 -24.33
C GLN A 303 -3.50 10.65 -25.33
N PHE A 304 -2.40 10.03 -24.85
CA PHE A 304 -1.48 9.28 -25.71
C PHE A 304 -2.18 8.15 -26.45
N PHE A 305 -3.04 7.41 -25.77
CA PHE A 305 -3.82 6.32 -26.38
C PHE A 305 -5.13 6.79 -27.03
N ARG A 306 -5.41 8.10 -27.05
CA ARG A 306 -6.62 8.71 -27.61
C ARG A 306 -7.92 8.13 -27.01
N VAL A 307 -7.90 7.87 -25.72
CA VAL A 307 -9.09 7.43 -24.98
C VAL A 307 -9.92 8.65 -24.61
N ASP A 308 -11.23 8.56 -24.80
CA ASP A 308 -12.16 9.60 -24.37
C ASP A 308 -12.16 9.74 -22.84
N THR A 309 -11.83 10.93 -22.34
CA THR A 309 -11.76 11.25 -20.92
C THR A 309 -13.11 11.08 -20.22
N ASN A 310 -14.22 11.45 -20.87
CA ASN A 310 -15.56 11.25 -20.30
C ASN A 310 -15.84 9.77 -20.01
N ARG A 311 -15.34 8.90 -20.88
CA ARG A 311 -15.45 7.45 -20.68
C ARG A 311 -14.63 6.95 -19.50
N ALA A 312 -13.45 7.52 -19.26
CA ALA A 312 -12.63 7.22 -18.11
C ALA A 312 -13.26 7.77 -16.82
N GLU A 313 -13.73 9.02 -16.81
CA GLU A 313 -14.41 9.65 -15.66
C GLU A 313 -15.66 8.89 -15.22
N SER A 314 -16.43 8.32 -16.17
CA SER A 314 -17.59 7.48 -15.83
C SER A 314 -17.25 6.18 -15.09
N LYS A 315 -15.98 5.79 -15.08
CA LYS A 315 -15.49 4.54 -14.48
C LYS A 315 -14.59 4.74 -13.27
N GLY A 316 -13.94 5.89 -13.15
CA GLY A 316 -12.96 6.14 -12.09
C GLY A 316 -12.53 7.59 -12.00
N ILE A 317 -11.37 7.82 -11.40
CA ILE A 317 -10.78 9.15 -11.17
C ILE A 317 -9.64 9.37 -12.15
N ILE A 318 -9.61 10.54 -12.79
CA ILE A 318 -8.47 10.95 -13.61
C ILE A 318 -7.49 11.75 -12.73
N LEU A 319 -6.24 11.31 -12.74
CA LEU A 319 -5.11 11.99 -12.07
C LEU A 319 -4.31 12.79 -13.11
N ASN A 320 -3.95 14.04 -12.75
CA ASN A 320 -3.20 14.97 -13.60
C ASN A 320 -1.69 14.92 -13.32
#